data_82271f9084e97a1171ed191ba3d30c93
#
_entry.id   82271f9084e97a1171ed191ba3d30c93
#
_cell.length_a   1.000
_cell.length_b   1.000
_cell.length_c   1.000
_cell.angle_alpha   90.00
_cell.angle_beta   90.00
_cell.angle_gamma   90.00
#
_symmetry.space_group_name_H-M   'P 1'
#
loop_
_entity.id
_entity.type
_entity.pdbx_description
1 polymer ?
#
loop_
_entity_poly.entity_id
_entity_poly.type
_entity_poly.pdbx_seq_one_letter_code
_entity_poly.pdbx_strand_id
1 'polypeptide(L)'
;VRELHPDHDRVVAALTVPELARIIDLVGWAGHDGDGEPAAFAANHLGSVRLDADGTHHVLTSIDPMPSEDPMAFLPYDLECAEPGPRLSITNAYPYAAPRLLSFFSHPDRSPDLAIVHTPRHYFPDEGGHVGEHGSLDVIQSRAPLILAGPRVGRQGYAAAHARLVDVGPTMAVLAGVPEDDLVDRHGDPVDGRVLHEHLLPGEPRPVVGILWDGAHCGDLLHLAESGELPGVARLIERGVALRGGAVAQFPSVTLTNHTSILTGVGPGRHGVLGNVYFDRASGERVVPNDAATWHRSSEWLHDHVRTVFRCSPITLRPRASRAAPRSTKRSTGGRTTPR
;
A
#
# COMPACT_ATOMS: atom_id res chain seq x y z
N VAL A 1 16.46 5.38 12.75
CA VAL A 1 15.45 6.32 13.28
C VAL A 1 16.14 7.66 13.52
N ARG A 2 15.45 8.76 13.19
CA ARG A 2 15.98 10.11 13.36
C ARG A 2 15.79 10.59 14.80
N GLU A 3 16.64 11.52 15.22
CA GLU A 3 16.45 12.24 16.48
C GLU A 3 15.19 13.11 16.40
N LEU A 4 14.35 13.04 17.43
CA LEU A 4 13.10 13.80 17.48
C LEU A 4 13.36 15.29 17.72
N HIS A 5 12.55 16.14 17.08
CA HIS A 5 12.63 17.59 17.30
C HIS A 5 12.35 17.95 18.77
N PRO A 6 13.02 18.96 19.37
CA PRO A 6 12.78 19.35 20.77
C PRO A 6 11.32 19.68 21.12
N ASP A 7 10.52 20.13 20.15
CA ASP A 7 9.09 20.42 20.34
C ASP A 7 8.19 19.19 20.16
N HIS A 8 8.76 18.00 19.88
CA HIS A 8 8.01 16.79 19.52
C HIS A 8 6.84 16.52 20.48
N ASP A 9 7.15 16.39 21.77
CA ASP A 9 6.15 16.05 22.79
C ASP A 9 5.03 17.10 22.90
N ARG A 10 5.39 18.38 22.70
CA ARG A 10 4.42 19.47 22.69
C ARG A 10 3.48 19.38 21.50
N VAL A 11 4.01 19.03 20.33
CA VAL A 11 3.20 18.86 19.11
C VAL A 11 2.30 17.64 19.24
N VAL A 12 2.81 16.50 19.70
CA VAL A 12 1.99 15.30 19.95
C VAL A 12 0.88 15.60 20.94
N ALA A 13 1.19 16.25 22.06
CA ALA A 13 0.17 16.62 23.06
C ALA A 13 -0.90 17.57 22.49
N ALA A 14 -0.53 18.49 21.60
CA ALA A 14 -1.49 19.40 20.96
C ALA A 14 -2.38 18.70 19.94
N LEU A 15 -1.90 17.64 19.28
CA LEU A 15 -2.64 16.88 18.26
C LEU A 15 -3.53 15.78 18.85
N THR A 16 -3.27 15.37 20.09
CA THR A 16 -4.00 14.26 20.76
C THR A 16 -5.06 14.75 21.76
N VAL A 17 -5.46 16.02 21.69
CA VAL A 17 -6.53 16.55 22.53
C VAL A 17 -7.91 16.00 22.11
N PRO A 18 -8.86 15.84 23.07
CA PRO A 18 -10.20 15.32 22.77
C PRO A 18 -10.97 16.08 21.71
N GLU A 19 -10.72 17.39 21.57
CA GLU A 19 -11.37 18.27 20.62
C GLU A 19 -11.05 17.89 19.16
N LEU A 20 -9.87 17.31 18.93
CA LEU A 20 -9.42 16.85 17.62
C LEU A 20 -9.75 15.39 17.32
N ALA A 21 -10.24 14.63 18.30
CA ALA A 21 -10.51 13.19 18.18
C ALA A 21 -11.54 12.81 17.10
N ARG A 22 -12.32 13.77 16.62
CA ARG A 22 -13.25 13.56 15.50
C ARG A 22 -12.54 13.53 14.14
N ILE A 23 -11.36 14.12 14.04
CA ILE A 23 -10.59 14.31 12.81
C ILE A 23 -9.32 13.46 12.85
N ILE A 24 -8.59 13.53 13.97
CA ILE A 24 -7.33 12.81 14.16
C ILE A 24 -7.61 11.52 14.90
N ASP A 25 -7.31 10.42 14.26
CA ASP A 25 -7.42 9.07 14.82
C ASP A 25 -6.16 8.73 15.63
N LEU A 26 -4.99 8.92 15.01
CA LEU A 26 -3.70 8.66 15.61
C LEU A 26 -2.66 9.70 15.20
N VAL A 27 -1.68 9.92 16.07
CA VAL A 27 -0.42 10.56 15.75
C VAL A 27 0.67 9.51 15.89
N GLY A 28 1.39 9.20 14.82
CA GLY A 28 2.45 8.18 14.79
C GLY A 28 3.84 8.81 14.61
N TRP A 29 4.86 8.16 15.15
CA TRP A 29 6.27 8.51 14.94
C TRP A 29 7.18 7.28 15.14
N ALA A 30 8.46 7.42 14.78
CA ALA A 30 9.46 6.41 15.11
C ALA A 30 10.40 6.90 16.19
N GLY A 31 10.90 5.97 16.99
CA GLY A 31 11.90 6.17 18.04
C GLY A 31 12.69 4.90 18.25
N HIS A 32 13.23 4.77 19.45
CA HIS A 32 13.92 3.57 19.89
C HIS A 32 13.24 3.04 21.15
N ASP A 33 13.31 1.73 21.32
CA ASP A 33 12.88 1.09 22.58
C ASP A 33 13.92 1.27 23.70
N GLY A 34 13.73 0.58 24.83
CA GLY A 34 14.65 0.64 25.97
C GLY A 34 16.02 0.03 25.72
N ASP A 35 16.15 -0.82 24.71
CA ASP A 35 17.38 -1.52 24.31
C ASP A 35 18.09 -0.82 23.13
N GLY A 36 17.50 0.25 22.60
CA GLY A 36 18.03 1.03 21.48
C GLY A 36 17.62 0.51 20.09
N GLU A 37 16.71 -0.45 20.03
CA GLU A 37 16.18 -0.96 18.76
C GLU A 37 15.07 -0.04 18.19
N PRO A 38 14.91 0.02 16.87
CA PRO A 38 13.85 0.82 16.26
C PRO A 38 12.45 0.37 16.71
N ALA A 39 11.65 1.32 17.16
CA ALA A 39 10.27 1.12 17.55
C ALA A 39 9.36 2.19 16.95
N ALA A 40 8.12 1.84 16.67
CA ALA A 40 7.09 2.79 16.28
C ALA A 40 6.27 3.18 17.53
N PHE A 41 5.77 4.39 17.52
CA PHE A 41 4.92 4.92 18.56
C PHE A 41 3.64 5.47 17.96
N ALA A 42 2.55 5.34 18.66
CA ALA A 42 1.28 5.94 18.29
C ALA A 42 0.55 6.47 19.53
N ALA A 43 -0.13 7.58 19.36
CA ALA A 43 -0.93 8.19 20.42
C ALA A 43 -2.22 8.79 19.87
N ASN A 44 -3.25 8.83 20.72
CA ASN A 44 -4.46 9.60 20.50
C ASN A 44 -4.97 10.15 21.87
N HIS A 45 -6.18 10.72 21.86
CA HIS A 45 -6.78 11.28 23.07
C HIS A 45 -7.08 10.25 24.20
N LEU A 46 -7.03 8.95 23.90
CA LEU A 46 -7.26 7.89 24.88
C LEU A 46 -5.97 7.38 25.50
N GLY A 47 -4.88 7.37 24.74
CA GLY A 47 -3.63 6.84 25.23
C GLY A 47 -2.52 6.77 24.19
N SER A 48 -1.44 6.10 24.57
CA SER A 48 -0.28 5.90 23.72
C SER A 48 0.29 4.49 23.87
N VAL A 49 0.91 4.02 22.78
CA VAL A 49 1.51 2.70 22.66
C VAL A 49 2.87 2.80 21.98
N ARG A 50 3.81 1.94 22.39
CA ARG A 50 5.01 1.60 21.63
C ARG A 50 4.78 0.26 20.96
N LEU A 51 5.19 0.16 19.71
CA LEU A 51 5.12 -1.03 18.88
C LEU A 51 6.54 -1.45 18.52
N ASP A 52 6.99 -2.58 19.01
CA ASP A 52 8.30 -3.12 18.67
C ASP A 52 8.28 -3.77 17.28
N ALA A 53 9.44 -4.03 16.71
CA ALA A 53 9.55 -4.55 15.34
C ALA A 53 8.89 -5.94 15.16
N ASP A 54 8.78 -6.72 16.22
CA ASP A 54 8.11 -8.03 16.24
C ASP A 54 6.57 -7.92 16.37
N GLY A 55 6.02 -6.71 16.50
CA GLY A 55 4.60 -6.44 16.67
C GLY A 55 4.12 -6.43 18.12
N THR A 56 5.02 -6.55 19.09
CA THR A 56 4.64 -6.46 20.51
C THR A 56 4.16 -5.06 20.86
N HIS A 57 3.00 -4.97 21.52
CA HIS A 57 2.41 -3.72 22.01
C HIS A 57 2.81 -3.46 23.46
N HIS A 58 3.39 -2.30 23.71
CA HIS A 58 3.67 -1.80 25.07
C HIS A 58 2.83 -0.57 25.33
N VAL A 59 1.72 -0.74 26.06
CA VAL A 59 0.83 0.36 26.43
C VAL A 59 1.57 1.29 27.39
N LEU A 60 1.77 2.54 26.98
CA LEU A 60 2.52 3.54 27.76
C LEU A 60 1.63 4.34 28.70
N THR A 61 0.32 4.33 28.45
CA THR A 61 -0.69 4.98 29.27
C THR A 61 -1.79 3.99 29.66
N SER A 62 -2.96 4.48 30.08
CA SER A 62 -4.03 3.60 30.56
C SER A 62 -4.75 2.79 29.48
N ILE A 63 -4.73 3.24 28.23
CA ILE A 63 -5.48 2.62 27.13
C ILE A 63 -4.56 2.46 25.91
N ASP A 64 -4.59 1.26 25.31
CA ASP A 64 -3.99 1.02 24.00
C ASP A 64 -4.88 1.69 22.93
N PRO A 65 -4.35 2.66 22.18
CA PRO A 65 -5.12 3.27 21.09
C PRO A 65 -5.27 2.36 19.87
N MET A 66 -4.60 1.21 19.82
CA MET A 66 -4.54 0.29 18.68
C MET A 66 -4.71 -1.18 19.14
N PRO A 67 -5.80 -1.55 19.82
CA PRO A 67 -5.88 -2.80 20.58
C PRO A 67 -6.07 -4.05 19.70
N SER A 68 -6.20 -3.93 18.39
CA SER A 68 -6.42 -5.04 17.48
C SER A 68 -5.66 -4.89 16.17
N GLU A 69 -5.10 -5.99 15.70
CA GLU A 69 -4.51 -6.12 14.36
C GLU A 69 -5.31 -7.06 13.43
N ASP A 70 -6.47 -7.55 13.85
CA ASP A 70 -7.31 -8.44 13.04
C ASP A 70 -7.92 -7.68 11.85
N PRO A 71 -7.56 -8.00 10.58
CA PRO A 71 -8.12 -7.33 9.40
C PRO A 71 -9.64 -7.49 9.23
N MET A 72 -10.27 -8.35 10.01
CA MET A 72 -11.72 -8.54 10.01
C MET A 72 -12.42 -7.80 11.16
N ALA A 73 -11.66 -7.18 12.08
CA ALA A 73 -12.22 -6.39 13.17
C ALA A 73 -12.36 -4.93 12.74
N PHE A 74 -13.55 -4.57 12.24
CA PHE A 74 -13.91 -3.21 11.85
C PHE A 74 -15.40 -2.94 12.04
N LEU A 75 -15.74 -1.69 12.28
CA LEU A 75 -17.10 -1.21 12.21
C LEU A 75 -17.46 -0.97 10.73
N PRO A 76 -18.58 -1.49 10.21
CA PRO A 76 -19.04 -1.16 8.87
C PRO A 76 -19.11 0.36 8.66
N TYR A 77 -18.72 0.82 7.49
CA TYR A 77 -18.55 2.24 7.19
C TYR A 77 -19.82 3.07 7.41
N ASP A 78 -20.97 2.55 7.07
CA ASP A 78 -22.27 3.18 7.29
C ASP A 78 -22.57 3.38 8.79
N LEU A 79 -22.22 2.43 9.62
CA LEU A 79 -22.33 2.56 11.08
C LEU A 79 -21.29 3.52 11.65
N GLU A 80 -20.07 3.45 11.15
CA GLU A 80 -18.98 4.38 11.52
C GLU A 80 -19.38 5.84 11.25
N CYS A 81 -20.02 6.09 10.09
CA CYS A 81 -20.46 7.44 9.70
C CYS A 81 -21.73 7.91 10.43
N ALA A 82 -22.56 6.98 10.94
CA ALA A 82 -23.78 7.31 11.65
C ALA A 82 -23.54 7.81 13.09
N GLU A 83 -22.40 7.49 13.69
CA GLU A 83 -22.10 7.86 15.07
C GLU A 83 -21.72 9.35 15.19
N PRO A 84 -22.51 10.18 15.89
CA PRO A 84 -22.16 11.57 16.15
C PRO A 84 -21.15 11.64 17.32
N GLY A 85 -19.95 12.05 17.08
CA GLY A 85 -19.01 12.27 18.17
C GLY A 85 -17.59 11.78 17.86
N PRO A 86 -16.65 11.91 18.82
CA PRO A 86 -15.34 11.33 18.67
C PRO A 86 -15.48 9.82 18.56
N ARG A 87 -14.73 9.23 17.62
CA ARG A 87 -14.64 7.78 17.50
C ARG A 87 -14.16 7.23 18.85
N LEU A 88 -14.90 6.27 19.37
CA LEU A 88 -14.40 5.41 20.41
C LEU A 88 -13.51 4.38 19.71
N SER A 89 -12.26 4.68 19.56
CA SER A 89 -11.25 4.11 18.66
C SER A 89 -11.05 2.59 18.72
N ILE A 90 -11.86 1.87 19.48
CA ILE A 90 -11.61 0.48 19.85
C ILE A 90 -12.25 -0.50 18.86
N THR A 91 -12.99 -0.03 17.87
CA THR A 91 -13.76 -0.89 16.97
C THR A 91 -13.05 -1.32 15.72
N ASN A 92 -12.09 -0.53 15.23
CA ASN A 92 -11.35 -0.86 14.03
C ASN A 92 -9.92 -1.28 14.36
N ALA A 93 -9.45 -2.29 13.64
CA ALA A 93 -8.08 -2.76 13.77
C ALA A 93 -7.09 -1.93 12.96
N TYR A 94 -5.82 -2.07 13.29
CA TYR A 94 -4.67 -1.50 12.58
C TYR A 94 -3.73 -2.64 12.17
N PRO A 95 -4.11 -3.44 11.16
CA PRO A 95 -3.35 -4.62 10.80
C PRO A 95 -1.91 -4.31 10.44
N TYR A 96 -0.97 -5.07 10.97
CA TYR A 96 0.47 -4.88 10.75
C TYR A 96 0.95 -3.46 11.08
N ALA A 97 0.45 -2.87 12.13
CA ALA A 97 0.76 -1.48 12.49
C ALA A 97 2.25 -1.23 12.65
N ALA A 98 2.96 -2.06 13.41
CA ALA A 98 4.39 -1.93 13.66
C ALA A 98 5.21 -1.94 12.36
N PRO A 99 5.19 -2.98 11.52
CA PRO A 99 5.99 -3.00 10.29
C PRO A 99 5.60 -1.91 9.28
N ARG A 100 4.34 -1.49 9.24
CA ARG A 100 3.87 -0.42 8.35
C ARG A 100 4.41 0.94 8.77
N LEU A 101 4.34 1.28 10.06
CA LEU A 101 4.87 2.53 10.61
C LEU A 101 6.40 2.55 10.55
N LEU A 102 7.06 1.47 10.99
CA LEU A 102 8.52 1.39 10.93
C LEU A 102 9.04 1.53 9.51
N SER A 103 8.42 0.87 8.53
CA SER A 103 8.78 1.04 7.13
C SER A 103 8.60 2.48 6.66
N PHE A 104 7.47 3.12 7.00
CA PHE A 104 7.21 4.50 6.60
C PHE A 104 8.24 5.49 7.18
N PHE A 105 8.67 5.28 8.40
CA PHE A 105 9.61 6.16 9.09
C PHE A 105 11.08 5.81 8.87
N SER A 106 11.42 4.73 8.17
CA SER A 106 12.79 4.26 8.04
C SER A 106 13.64 5.01 7.00
N HIS A 107 13.03 5.77 6.08
CA HIS A 107 13.79 6.49 5.06
C HIS A 107 14.47 7.74 5.65
N PRO A 108 15.81 7.89 5.52
CA PRO A 108 16.55 8.94 6.22
C PRO A 108 16.15 10.36 5.79
N ASP A 109 15.87 10.57 4.50
CA ASP A 109 15.67 11.91 3.93
C ASP A 109 14.22 12.24 3.59
N ARG A 110 13.36 11.22 3.41
CA ARG A 110 11.99 11.41 2.92
C ARG A 110 10.92 11.16 3.96
N SER A 111 11.22 10.37 5.01
CA SER A 111 10.26 10.12 6.09
C SER A 111 9.96 11.40 6.87
N PRO A 112 8.70 11.67 7.21
CA PRO A 112 8.34 12.78 8.09
C PRO A 112 8.80 12.51 9.53
N ASP A 113 8.70 13.51 10.39
CA ASP A 113 8.96 13.37 11.82
C ASP A 113 7.73 12.83 12.55
N LEU A 114 6.53 13.18 12.06
CA LEU A 114 5.23 12.74 12.57
C LEU A 114 4.31 12.35 11.41
N ALA A 115 3.45 11.39 11.65
CA ALA A 115 2.32 11.04 10.79
C ALA A 115 1.01 11.37 11.53
N ILE A 116 0.16 12.17 10.91
CA ILE A 116 -1.19 12.44 11.40
C ILE A 116 -2.13 11.55 10.61
N VAL A 117 -2.75 10.59 11.29
CA VAL A 117 -3.70 9.65 10.73
C VAL A 117 -5.11 10.19 10.98
N HIS A 118 -5.87 10.44 9.93
CA HIS A 118 -7.25 10.90 10.07
C HIS A 118 -8.20 9.74 10.37
N THR A 119 -9.34 10.06 10.97
CA THR A 119 -10.41 9.08 11.18
C THR A 119 -11.02 8.67 9.82
N PRO A 120 -11.66 7.49 9.69
CA PRO A 120 -12.32 7.07 8.45
C PRO A 120 -13.41 8.03 7.95
N ARG A 121 -13.91 8.91 8.80
CA ARG A 121 -14.96 9.90 8.48
C ARG A 121 -14.42 11.17 7.84
N HIS A 122 -13.11 11.37 7.91
CA HIS A 122 -12.46 12.61 7.49
C HIS A 122 -11.29 12.31 6.56
N TYR A 123 -10.93 13.30 5.79
CA TYR A 123 -9.70 13.36 5.02
C TYR A 123 -9.20 14.80 5.02
N PHE A 124 -7.92 14.98 4.78
CA PHE A 124 -7.37 16.31 4.60
C PHE A 124 -7.65 16.74 3.18
N PRO A 125 -8.55 17.73 2.95
CA PRO A 125 -8.95 18.10 1.61
C PRO A 125 -7.75 18.65 0.83
N ASP A 126 -7.64 18.23 -0.40
CA ASP A 126 -6.81 18.86 -1.42
C ASP A 126 -7.68 19.74 -2.35
N GLU A 127 -7.06 20.36 -3.35
CA GLU A 127 -7.77 21.18 -4.32
C GLU A 127 -8.71 20.36 -5.24
N GLY A 128 -8.65 19.03 -5.19
CA GLY A 128 -9.39 18.12 -6.07
C GLY A 128 -10.83 17.86 -5.67
N GLY A 129 -11.21 18.08 -4.41
CA GLY A 129 -12.58 17.92 -3.92
C GLY A 129 -13.14 16.51 -4.08
N HIS A 130 -12.36 15.48 -3.77
CA HIS A 130 -12.75 14.08 -3.91
C HIS A 130 -13.91 13.74 -2.97
N VAL A 131 -14.79 12.83 -3.39
CA VAL A 131 -15.94 12.36 -2.60
C VAL A 131 -15.53 11.25 -1.63
N GLY A 132 -14.46 10.51 -1.94
CA GLY A 132 -13.91 9.45 -1.11
C GLY A 132 -12.39 9.48 -1.15
N GLU A 133 -11.76 9.17 -0.03
CA GLU A 133 -10.32 9.18 0.13
C GLU A 133 -9.83 7.95 0.89
N HIS A 134 -8.53 7.74 0.83
CA HIS A 134 -7.78 6.70 1.53
C HIS A 134 -6.44 7.31 2.02
N GLY A 135 -5.64 6.54 2.74
CA GLY A 135 -4.36 7.01 3.26
C GLY A 135 -4.15 6.70 4.73
N SER A 136 -5.23 6.29 5.45
CA SER A 136 -5.17 5.96 6.86
C SER A 136 -4.41 4.66 7.15
N LEU A 137 -3.99 4.50 8.39
CA LEU A 137 -3.45 3.26 8.93
C LEU A 137 -4.56 2.25 9.26
N ASP A 138 -5.76 2.73 9.47
CA ASP A 138 -6.98 1.99 9.81
C ASP A 138 -7.34 0.91 8.76
N VAL A 139 -7.91 -0.18 9.21
CA VAL A 139 -8.26 -1.34 8.37
C VAL A 139 -9.25 -1.00 7.25
N ILE A 140 -10.19 -0.07 7.46
CA ILE A 140 -11.21 0.28 6.46
C ILE A 140 -10.55 0.85 5.20
N GLN A 141 -9.58 1.75 5.37
CA GLN A 141 -8.88 2.40 4.27
C GLN A 141 -7.63 1.67 3.80
N SER A 142 -7.23 0.60 4.47
CA SER A 142 -5.99 -0.13 4.16
C SER A 142 -6.22 -1.46 3.46
N ARG A 143 -7.46 -1.98 3.44
CA ARG A 143 -7.75 -3.34 2.98
C ARG A 143 -8.18 -3.35 1.52
N ALA A 144 -7.28 -3.77 0.64
CA ALA A 144 -7.54 -3.97 -0.79
C ALA A 144 -8.04 -5.40 -1.08
N PRO A 145 -8.87 -5.62 -2.11
CA PRO A 145 -9.22 -6.98 -2.52
C PRO A 145 -8.02 -7.74 -3.07
N LEU A 146 -7.88 -9.02 -2.73
CA LEU A 146 -6.89 -9.91 -3.33
C LEU A 146 -7.56 -11.20 -3.78
N ILE A 147 -7.49 -11.45 -5.09
CA ILE A 147 -7.99 -12.64 -5.76
C ILE A 147 -6.86 -13.26 -6.55
N LEU A 148 -6.57 -14.52 -6.30
CA LEU A 148 -5.64 -15.34 -7.06
C LEU A 148 -6.42 -16.40 -7.83
N ALA A 149 -6.13 -16.58 -9.13
CA ALA A 149 -6.79 -17.61 -9.93
C ALA A 149 -5.86 -18.13 -11.02
N GLY A 150 -5.90 -19.42 -11.27
CA GLY A 150 -5.10 -20.04 -12.33
C GLY A 150 -4.67 -21.49 -12.03
N PRO A 151 -3.92 -22.13 -12.94
CA PRO A 151 -3.58 -23.55 -12.83
C PRO A 151 -2.73 -23.90 -11.59
N ARG A 152 -1.98 -22.94 -11.08
CA ARG A 152 -1.14 -23.12 -9.87
C ARG A 152 -1.73 -22.49 -8.62
N VAL A 153 -3.02 -22.19 -8.63
CA VAL A 153 -3.74 -21.65 -7.48
C VAL A 153 -4.77 -22.65 -6.99
N GLY A 154 -4.82 -22.88 -5.69
CA GLY A 154 -5.83 -23.72 -5.06
C GLY A 154 -7.24 -23.16 -5.24
N ARG A 155 -8.20 -24.02 -5.57
CA ARG A 155 -9.62 -23.63 -5.67
C ARG A 155 -10.25 -23.64 -4.29
N GLN A 156 -10.08 -22.56 -3.55
CA GLN A 156 -10.53 -22.41 -2.17
C GLN A 156 -11.79 -21.52 -2.06
N GLY A 157 -12.19 -20.84 -3.16
CA GLY A 157 -13.30 -19.90 -3.13
C GLY A 157 -12.99 -18.70 -2.22
N TYR A 158 -13.84 -18.43 -1.26
CA TYR A 158 -13.62 -17.39 -0.25
C TYR A 158 -12.85 -17.97 0.96
N ALA A 159 -11.61 -17.60 1.13
CA ALA A 159 -10.78 -18.03 2.26
C ALA A 159 -10.85 -17.01 3.41
N ALA A 160 -10.98 -17.49 4.65
CA ALA A 160 -10.84 -16.68 5.86
C ALA A 160 -9.36 -16.40 6.14
N ALA A 161 -8.72 -15.64 5.24
CA ALA A 161 -7.32 -15.31 5.25
C ALA A 161 -7.11 -13.85 4.84
N HIS A 162 -5.91 -13.35 5.08
CA HIS A 162 -5.45 -12.03 4.66
C HIS A 162 -3.98 -12.08 4.24
N ALA A 163 -3.54 -11.06 3.52
CA ALA A 163 -2.17 -10.86 3.09
C ALA A 163 -1.77 -9.38 3.26
N ARG A 164 -0.54 -9.06 2.90
CA ARG A 164 -0.09 -7.66 2.72
C ARG A 164 0.11 -7.39 1.23
N LEU A 165 -0.02 -6.15 0.79
CA LEU A 165 0.23 -5.82 -0.62
C LEU A 165 1.67 -6.09 -1.07
N VAL A 166 2.65 -6.02 -0.16
CA VAL A 166 4.04 -6.41 -0.43
C VAL A 166 4.19 -7.91 -0.75
N ASP A 167 3.25 -8.76 -0.35
CA ASP A 167 3.30 -10.21 -0.58
C ASP A 167 2.89 -10.58 -2.02
N VAL A 168 2.23 -9.66 -2.73
CA VAL A 168 1.71 -9.90 -4.09
C VAL A 168 2.83 -10.09 -5.11
N GLY A 169 3.82 -9.18 -5.11
CA GLY A 169 4.95 -9.25 -6.05
C GLY A 169 5.76 -10.53 -5.92
N PRO A 170 6.25 -10.89 -4.74
CA PRO A 170 6.93 -12.18 -4.49
C PRO A 170 6.13 -13.38 -4.94
N THR A 171 4.83 -13.42 -4.63
CA THR A 171 3.92 -14.50 -5.04
C THR A 171 3.81 -14.59 -6.58
N MET A 172 3.67 -13.46 -7.26
CA MET A 172 3.64 -13.41 -8.72
C MET A 172 4.97 -13.88 -9.34
N ALA A 173 6.10 -13.49 -8.76
CA ALA A 173 7.44 -13.86 -9.22
C ALA A 173 7.65 -15.38 -9.15
N VAL A 174 7.31 -16.03 -8.04
CA VAL A 174 7.41 -17.48 -7.87
C VAL A 174 6.45 -18.23 -8.80
N LEU A 175 5.25 -17.73 -9.01
CA LEU A 175 4.33 -18.28 -10.01
C LEU A 175 4.89 -18.19 -11.44
N ALA A 176 5.65 -17.14 -11.74
CA ALA A 176 6.34 -16.96 -13.01
C ALA A 176 7.65 -17.74 -13.13
N GLY A 177 8.11 -18.39 -12.07
CA GLY A 177 9.28 -19.27 -12.07
C GLY A 177 10.56 -18.64 -11.55
N VAL A 178 10.48 -17.53 -10.84
CA VAL A 178 11.62 -16.99 -10.08
C VAL A 178 11.81 -17.86 -8.84
N PRO A 179 13.00 -18.40 -8.57
CA PRO A 179 13.30 -19.05 -7.32
C PRO A 179 13.08 -18.10 -6.14
N GLU A 180 12.55 -18.62 -5.04
CA GLU A 180 12.28 -17.77 -3.86
C GLU A 180 13.56 -17.15 -3.28
N ASP A 181 14.67 -17.88 -3.30
CA ASP A 181 15.98 -17.41 -2.87
C ASP A 181 16.53 -16.24 -3.72
N ASP A 182 15.99 -16.04 -4.93
CA ASP A 182 16.32 -14.92 -5.81
C ASP A 182 15.47 -13.67 -5.56
N LEU A 183 14.52 -13.73 -4.63
CA LEU A 183 13.68 -12.60 -4.21
C LEU A 183 14.45 -11.69 -3.25
N VAL A 184 15.51 -11.12 -3.77
CA VAL A 184 16.41 -10.23 -3.04
C VAL A 184 16.64 -8.92 -3.81
N ASP A 185 16.99 -7.87 -3.11
CA ASP A 185 17.41 -6.62 -3.73
C ASP A 185 18.84 -6.75 -4.34
N ARG A 186 19.43 -5.65 -4.79
CA ARG A 186 20.78 -5.65 -5.40
C ARG A 186 21.90 -5.87 -4.38
N HIS A 187 21.64 -5.70 -3.10
CA HIS A 187 22.59 -5.95 -2.02
C HIS A 187 22.52 -7.40 -1.53
N GLY A 188 21.48 -8.15 -1.95
CA GLY A 188 21.21 -9.50 -1.50
C GLY A 188 20.26 -9.57 -0.30
N ASP A 189 19.69 -8.46 0.10
CA ASP A 189 18.72 -8.41 1.20
C ASP A 189 17.35 -8.92 0.74
N PRO A 190 16.71 -9.84 1.49
CA PRO A 190 15.40 -10.35 1.16
C PRO A 190 14.36 -9.23 1.02
N VAL A 191 13.35 -9.45 0.17
CA VAL A 191 12.17 -8.58 0.11
C VAL A 191 11.37 -8.67 1.42
N ASP A 192 10.55 -7.65 1.71
CA ASP A 192 9.74 -7.59 2.94
C ASP A 192 8.48 -8.47 2.85
N GLY A 193 8.05 -8.75 1.63
CA GLY A 193 6.90 -9.58 1.35
C GLY A 193 7.24 -11.06 1.35
N ARG A 194 6.27 -11.90 1.75
CA ARG A 194 6.36 -13.35 1.68
C ARG A 194 5.62 -13.90 0.45
N VAL A 195 5.92 -15.13 0.08
CA VAL A 195 5.14 -15.89 -0.90
C VAL A 195 3.93 -16.53 -0.20
N LEU A 196 2.75 -16.41 -0.82
CA LEU A 196 1.49 -16.94 -0.28
C LEU A 196 1.31 -18.42 -0.61
N HIS A 197 2.27 -19.26 -0.15
CA HIS A 197 2.34 -20.69 -0.47
C HIS A 197 1.07 -21.45 -0.12
N GLU A 198 0.35 -21.06 0.93
CA GLU A 198 -0.89 -21.66 1.39
C GLU A 198 -2.03 -21.64 0.36
N HIS A 199 -1.88 -20.80 -0.66
CA HIS A 199 -2.83 -20.68 -1.77
C HIS A 199 -2.31 -21.23 -3.09
N LEU A 200 -1.05 -21.67 -3.14
CA LEU A 200 -0.39 -22.12 -4.35
C LEU A 200 -0.35 -23.66 -4.46
N LEU A 201 -0.32 -24.14 -5.69
CA LEU A 201 -0.14 -25.55 -6.03
C LEU A 201 1.21 -25.75 -6.72
N PRO A 202 1.85 -26.91 -6.53
CA PRO A 202 3.02 -27.31 -7.32
C PRO A 202 2.71 -27.32 -8.81
N GLY A 203 3.72 -27.03 -9.63
CA GLY A 203 3.57 -27.09 -11.08
C GLY A 203 4.58 -26.22 -11.80
N GLU A 204 4.61 -26.36 -13.12
CA GLU A 204 5.50 -25.61 -14.00
C GLU A 204 5.18 -24.11 -13.99
N PRO A 205 6.20 -23.24 -14.11
CA PRO A 205 6.02 -21.82 -14.23
C PRO A 205 5.07 -21.42 -15.38
N ARG A 206 4.30 -20.39 -15.16
CA ARG A 206 3.33 -19.88 -16.15
C ARG A 206 3.41 -18.35 -16.23
N PRO A 207 3.07 -17.77 -17.38
CA PRO A 207 2.85 -16.33 -17.46
C PRO A 207 1.81 -15.90 -16.43
N VAL A 208 2.13 -14.85 -15.68
CA VAL A 208 1.27 -14.24 -14.65
C VAL A 208 0.77 -12.90 -15.13
N VAL A 209 -0.51 -12.65 -14.97
CA VAL A 209 -1.14 -11.36 -15.27
C VAL A 209 -1.62 -10.76 -13.95
N GLY A 210 -1.05 -9.62 -13.57
CA GLY A 210 -1.53 -8.80 -12.46
C GLY A 210 -2.51 -7.75 -12.99
N ILE A 211 -3.68 -7.66 -12.37
CA ILE A 211 -4.67 -6.62 -12.63
C ILE A 211 -4.76 -5.78 -11.36
N LEU A 212 -4.28 -4.53 -11.44
CA LEU A 212 -4.44 -3.55 -10.39
C LEU A 212 -5.72 -2.76 -10.67
N TRP A 213 -6.63 -2.81 -9.74
CA TRP A 213 -7.87 -2.03 -9.78
C TRP A 213 -7.79 -0.99 -8.67
N ASP A 214 -7.34 0.19 -9.04
CA ASP A 214 -7.18 1.31 -8.11
C ASP A 214 -8.54 1.76 -7.55
N GLY A 215 -8.57 2.08 -6.26
CA GLY A 215 -9.79 2.51 -5.56
C GLY A 215 -10.80 1.39 -5.28
N ALA A 216 -10.53 0.12 -5.59
CA ALA A 216 -11.45 -0.97 -5.30
C ALA A 216 -11.49 -1.29 -3.80
N HIS A 217 -12.66 -1.11 -3.17
CA HIS A 217 -12.86 -1.48 -1.77
C HIS A 217 -13.10 -2.99 -1.63
N CYS A 218 -12.40 -3.63 -0.69
CA CYS A 218 -12.41 -5.09 -0.54
C CYS A 218 -13.82 -5.64 -0.25
N GLY A 219 -14.53 -5.04 0.70
CA GLY A 219 -15.85 -5.49 1.09
C GLY A 219 -16.87 -5.40 -0.03
N ASP A 220 -16.90 -4.27 -0.73
CA ASP A 220 -17.87 -4.02 -1.81
C ASP A 220 -17.62 -4.94 -3.00
N LEU A 221 -16.34 -5.11 -3.42
CA LEU A 221 -16.02 -5.98 -4.54
C LEU A 221 -16.41 -7.44 -4.27
N LEU A 222 -16.12 -7.95 -3.07
CA LEU A 222 -16.48 -9.30 -2.69
C LEU A 222 -18.00 -9.47 -2.56
N HIS A 223 -18.71 -8.50 -2.00
CA HIS A 223 -20.17 -8.51 -1.89
C HIS A 223 -20.84 -8.51 -3.26
N LEU A 224 -20.41 -7.65 -4.18
CA LEU A 224 -20.95 -7.60 -5.54
C LEU A 224 -20.66 -8.88 -6.34
N ALA A 225 -19.54 -9.55 -6.06
CA ALA A 225 -19.25 -10.86 -6.64
C ALA A 225 -20.19 -11.94 -6.08
N GLU A 226 -20.44 -11.95 -4.77
CA GLU A 226 -21.34 -12.89 -4.09
C GLU A 226 -22.82 -12.70 -4.50
N SER A 227 -23.26 -11.46 -4.69
CA SER A 227 -24.63 -11.14 -5.14
C SER A 227 -24.86 -11.42 -6.64
N GLY A 228 -23.79 -11.75 -7.38
CA GLY A 228 -23.85 -12.04 -8.82
C GLY A 228 -23.78 -10.81 -9.72
N GLU A 229 -23.62 -9.62 -9.17
CA GLU A 229 -23.49 -8.37 -9.92
C GLU A 229 -22.14 -8.27 -10.67
N LEU A 230 -21.11 -8.97 -10.17
CA LEU A 230 -19.80 -9.10 -10.81
C LEU A 230 -19.50 -10.55 -11.22
N PRO A 231 -20.21 -11.11 -12.23
CA PRO A 231 -20.09 -12.52 -12.60
C PRO A 231 -18.70 -12.89 -13.13
N GLY A 232 -17.93 -11.93 -13.64
CA GLY A 232 -16.54 -12.13 -14.05
C GLY A 232 -15.62 -12.37 -12.85
N VAL A 233 -15.77 -11.57 -11.79
CA VAL A 233 -15.03 -11.71 -10.54
C VAL A 233 -15.42 -13.00 -9.82
N ALA A 234 -16.72 -13.29 -9.73
CA ALA A 234 -17.22 -14.54 -9.14
C ALA A 234 -16.58 -15.78 -9.79
N ARG A 235 -16.51 -15.82 -11.13
CA ARG A 235 -15.82 -16.91 -11.85
C ARG A 235 -14.32 -17.02 -11.57
N LEU A 236 -13.64 -15.91 -11.31
CA LEU A 236 -12.23 -15.96 -10.89
C LEU A 236 -12.12 -16.57 -9.49
N ILE A 237 -12.98 -16.18 -8.57
CA ILE A 237 -13.02 -16.70 -7.21
C ILE A 237 -13.32 -18.22 -7.21
N GLU A 238 -14.27 -18.68 -8.00
CA GLU A 238 -14.58 -20.11 -8.18
C GLU A 238 -13.40 -20.95 -8.70
N ARG A 239 -12.52 -20.32 -9.48
CA ARG A 239 -11.33 -20.96 -10.08
C ARG A 239 -10.06 -20.78 -9.27
N GLY A 240 -10.14 -20.10 -8.13
CA GLY A 240 -9.00 -19.75 -7.31
C GLY A 240 -9.38 -19.47 -5.87
N VAL A 241 -8.91 -18.38 -5.35
CA VAL A 241 -9.16 -17.92 -3.98
C VAL A 241 -9.32 -16.41 -3.91
N ALA A 242 -10.29 -15.95 -3.14
CA ALA A 242 -10.41 -14.57 -2.69
C ALA A 242 -10.19 -14.52 -1.18
N LEU A 243 -9.34 -13.65 -0.72
CA LEU A 243 -9.08 -13.48 0.70
C LEU A 243 -10.12 -12.54 1.31
N ARG A 244 -10.90 -13.03 2.28
CA ARG A 244 -11.93 -12.19 2.94
C ARG A 244 -11.31 -11.03 3.72
N GLY A 245 -10.15 -11.22 4.31
CA GLY A 245 -9.36 -10.16 4.93
C GLY A 245 -8.62 -9.27 3.94
N GLY A 246 -8.68 -9.59 2.63
CA GLY A 246 -8.00 -8.86 1.57
C GLY A 246 -6.49 -8.86 1.68
N ALA A 247 -5.86 -7.85 1.09
CA ALA A 247 -4.45 -7.53 1.26
C ALA A 247 -4.30 -6.14 1.88
N VAL A 248 -3.60 -6.07 3.00
CA VAL A 248 -3.39 -4.84 3.76
C VAL A 248 -2.33 -3.99 3.08
N ALA A 249 -2.68 -2.74 2.79
CA ALA A 249 -1.80 -1.76 2.19
C ALA A 249 -0.68 -1.35 3.14
N GLN A 250 0.45 -0.93 2.59
CA GLN A 250 1.48 -0.22 3.34
C GLN A 250 0.95 1.15 3.80
N PHE A 251 1.59 1.72 4.79
CA PHE A 251 1.25 3.07 5.22
C PHE A 251 2.19 4.11 4.55
N PRO A 252 1.65 5.23 4.07
CA PRO A 252 0.23 5.53 3.90
C PRO A 252 -0.44 4.63 2.83
N SER A 253 -1.73 4.36 3.00
CA SER A 253 -2.49 3.51 2.07
C SER A 253 -2.89 4.27 0.79
N VAL A 254 -1.89 4.87 0.10
CA VAL A 254 -2.06 5.67 -1.12
C VAL A 254 -1.49 4.95 -2.34
N THR A 255 -1.96 5.34 -3.52
CA THR A 255 -1.75 4.66 -4.80
C THR A 255 -0.29 4.35 -5.10
N LEU A 256 0.57 5.37 -5.21
CA LEU A 256 1.93 5.14 -5.71
C LEU A 256 2.82 4.39 -4.73
N THR A 257 2.67 4.64 -3.43
CA THR A 257 3.37 3.90 -2.38
C THR A 257 3.06 2.41 -2.52
N ASN A 258 1.77 2.07 -2.65
CA ASN A 258 1.34 0.68 -2.66
C ASN A 258 1.54 -0.03 -4.00
N HIS A 259 1.36 0.65 -5.12
CA HIS A 259 1.74 0.09 -6.43
C HIS A 259 3.24 -0.23 -6.47
N THR A 260 4.08 0.66 -5.92
CA THR A 260 5.52 0.41 -5.81
C THR A 260 5.81 -0.79 -4.90
N SER A 261 5.15 -0.88 -3.75
CA SER A 261 5.30 -2.02 -2.84
C SER A 261 4.88 -3.35 -3.47
N ILE A 262 3.76 -3.38 -4.23
CA ILE A 262 3.34 -4.56 -5.00
C ILE A 262 4.43 -4.97 -6.01
N LEU A 263 4.98 -4.01 -6.74
CA LEU A 263 5.93 -4.29 -7.82
C LEU A 263 7.33 -4.63 -7.33
N THR A 264 7.69 -4.27 -6.11
CA THR A 264 9.04 -4.47 -5.56
C THR A 264 9.11 -5.51 -4.46
N GLY A 265 7.99 -5.80 -3.80
CA GLY A 265 7.93 -6.66 -2.62
C GLY A 265 8.53 -6.04 -1.36
N VAL A 266 8.83 -4.72 -1.37
CA VAL A 266 9.38 -4.01 -0.21
C VAL A 266 8.51 -2.83 0.19
N GLY A 267 8.65 -2.39 1.43
CA GLY A 267 7.89 -1.28 1.98
C GLY A 267 8.44 0.09 1.60
N PRO A 268 7.69 1.17 1.92
CA PRO A 268 7.97 2.53 1.45
C PRO A 268 9.35 3.06 1.88
N GLY A 269 9.82 2.74 3.05
CA GLY A 269 11.14 3.17 3.51
C GLY A 269 12.28 2.58 2.70
N ARG A 270 12.13 1.35 2.18
CA ARG A 270 13.13 0.71 1.33
C ARG A 270 13.04 1.16 -0.12
N HIS A 271 11.83 1.26 -0.70
CA HIS A 271 11.72 1.67 -2.10
C HIS A 271 11.76 3.19 -2.32
N GLY A 272 11.58 4.00 -1.28
CA GLY A 272 11.75 5.45 -1.31
C GLY A 272 10.55 6.26 -1.82
N VAL A 273 9.44 5.64 -2.21
CA VAL A 273 8.21 6.32 -2.62
C VAL A 273 7.24 6.34 -1.45
N LEU A 274 7.26 7.42 -0.66
CA LEU A 274 6.56 7.50 0.62
C LEU A 274 5.13 8.02 0.52
N GLY A 275 4.72 8.53 -0.62
CA GLY A 275 3.39 9.08 -0.80
C GLY A 275 3.16 9.58 -2.21
N ASN A 276 1.97 10.11 -2.48
CA ASN A 276 1.66 10.81 -3.72
C ASN A 276 2.39 12.15 -3.81
N VAL A 277 2.75 12.70 -2.65
CA VAL A 277 3.58 13.89 -2.49
C VAL A 277 4.43 13.71 -1.23
N TYR A 278 5.70 14.06 -1.28
CA TYR A 278 6.59 14.11 -0.12
C TYR A 278 7.70 15.14 -0.31
N PHE A 279 8.38 15.48 0.77
CA PHE A 279 9.53 16.37 0.74
C PHE A 279 10.80 15.53 0.87
N ASP A 280 11.73 15.71 -0.04
CA ASP A 280 13.06 15.08 0.01
C ASP A 280 14.07 16.08 0.59
N ARG A 281 14.53 15.79 1.79
CA ARG A 281 15.42 16.70 2.53
C ARG A 281 16.83 16.74 1.95
N ALA A 282 17.27 15.67 1.29
CA ALA A 282 18.60 15.63 0.67
C ALA A 282 18.68 16.58 -0.52
N SER A 283 17.64 16.65 -1.34
CA SER A 283 17.56 17.59 -2.47
C SER A 283 16.96 18.96 -2.08
N GLY A 284 16.21 19.04 -0.97
CA GLY A 284 15.45 20.22 -0.59
C GLY A 284 14.20 20.43 -1.45
N GLU A 285 13.73 19.41 -2.16
CA GLU A 285 12.62 19.51 -3.12
C GLU A 285 11.35 18.83 -2.64
N ARG A 286 10.22 19.40 -3.03
CA ARG A 286 8.92 18.73 -2.98
C ARG A 286 8.80 17.80 -4.18
N VAL A 287 8.71 16.50 -3.92
CA VAL A 287 8.56 15.46 -4.94
C VAL A 287 7.08 15.13 -5.10
N VAL A 288 6.57 15.17 -6.32
CA VAL A 288 5.16 14.89 -6.67
C VAL A 288 5.11 13.72 -7.66
N PRO A 289 5.21 12.48 -7.19
CA PRO A 289 5.18 11.31 -8.06
C PRO A 289 3.83 11.11 -8.76
N ASN A 290 2.74 11.50 -8.12
CA ASN A 290 1.38 11.33 -8.65
C ASN A 290 0.97 12.52 -9.53
N ASP A 291 1.77 12.81 -10.55
CA ASP A 291 1.47 13.83 -11.56
C ASP A 291 1.77 13.24 -12.95
N ALA A 292 0.83 13.41 -13.89
CA ALA A 292 0.99 12.93 -15.26
C ALA A 292 2.25 13.50 -15.94
N ALA A 293 2.67 14.72 -15.57
CA ALA A 293 3.89 15.33 -16.06
C ALA A 293 5.18 14.65 -15.56
N THR A 294 5.10 13.92 -14.46
CA THR A 294 6.25 13.29 -13.80
C THR A 294 6.27 11.76 -13.90
N TRP A 295 5.20 11.10 -14.34
CA TRP A 295 5.13 9.63 -14.41
C TRP A 295 6.26 8.98 -15.22
N HIS A 296 6.76 9.65 -16.25
CA HIS A 296 7.90 9.15 -17.03
C HIS A 296 9.21 9.07 -16.22
N ARG A 297 9.28 9.74 -15.07
CA ARG A 297 10.41 9.77 -14.13
C ARG A 297 10.27 8.79 -12.97
N SER A 298 9.22 7.97 -12.93
CA SER A 298 8.88 7.13 -11.77
C SER A 298 10.03 6.21 -11.31
N SER A 299 10.91 5.79 -12.21
CA SER A 299 12.09 4.99 -11.86
C SER A 299 13.19 5.79 -11.13
N GLU A 300 13.19 7.12 -11.21
CA GLU A 300 14.17 7.98 -10.55
C GLU A 300 13.92 8.12 -9.04
N TRP A 301 12.72 7.81 -8.59
CA TRP A 301 12.36 7.88 -7.17
C TRP A 301 12.61 6.59 -6.42
N LEU A 302 12.80 5.49 -7.15
CA LEU A 302 13.19 4.21 -6.57
C LEU A 302 14.64 4.25 -6.09
N HIS A 303 14.88 3.70 -4.93
CA HIS A 303 16.25 3.46 -4.49
C HIS A 303 17.00 2.53 -5.45
N ASP A 304 18.26 2.82 -5.70
CA ASP A 304 19.08 2.09 -6.68
C ASP A 304 19.21 0.60 -6.38
N HIS A 305 19.15 0.19 -5.11
CA HIS A 305 19.26 -1.20 -4.72
C HIS A 305 17.94 -1.98 -4.90
N VAL A 306 16.80 -1.31 -5.00
CA VAL A 306 15.50 -1.97 -5.15
C VAL A 306 15.32 -2.53 -6.55
N ARG A 307 14.78 -3.73 -6.63
CA ARG A 307 14.40 -4.40 -7.88
C ARG A 307 12.89 -4.51 -7.98
N THR A 308 12.37 -4.39 -9.18
CA THR A 308 10.99 -4.81 -9.43
C THR A 308 10.95 -6.31 -9.73
N VAL A 309 9.82 -6.95 -9.44
CA VAL A 309 9.58 -8.38 -9.77
C VAL A 309 9.83 -8.72 -11.23
N PHE A 310 9.72 -7.76 -12.15
CA PHE A 310 10.05 -7.94 -13.56
C PHE A 310 11.55 -8.07 -13.84
N ARG A 311 12.42 -7.60 -12.95
CA ARG A 311 13.88 -7.67 -13.09
C ARG A 311 14.49 -8.87 -12.35
N CYS A 312 13.73 -9.51 -11.49
CA CYS A 312 14.15 -10.74 -10.82
C CYS A 312 14.00 -11.97 -11.73
N SER A 313 13.23 -11.88 -12.81
CA SER A 313 13.02 -12.99 -13.74
C SER A 313 14.21 -13.17 -14.68
N PRO A 314 14.75 -14.41 -14.83
CA PRO A 314 15.66 -14.75 -15.91
C PRO A 314 14.99 -14.70 -17.31
N ILE A 315 13.69 -14.61 -17.34
CA ILE A 315 12.91 -14.38 -18.57
C ILE A 315 13.09 -12.93 -18.95
N THR A 316 13.96 -12.68 -19.92
CA THR A 316 14.04 -11.38 -20.60
C THR A 316 12.66 -11.08 -21.20
N LEU A 317 11.85 -10.31 -20.50
CA LEU A 317 10.62 -9.75 -21.05
C LEU A 317 11.06 -8.84 -22.20
N ARG A 318 11.02 -9.38 -23.44
CA ARG A 318 11.17 -8.52 -24.60
C ARG A 318 10.03 -7.52 -24.54
N PRO A 319 10.30 -6.22 -24.47
CA PRO A 319 9.24 -5.24 -24.61
C PRO A 319 8.56 -5.53 -25.93
N ARG A 320 7.27 -5.80 -25.91
CA ARG A 320 6.47 -5.89 -27.12
C ARG A 320 6.53 -4.49 -27.71
N ALA A 321 7.38 -4.31 -28.73
CA ALA A 321 7.42 -3.07 -29.49
C ALA A 321 5.98 -2.79 -29.91
N SER A 322 5.43 -1.68 -29.44
CA SER A 322 4.16 -1.19 -29.95
C SER A 322 4.33 -1.09 -31.46
N ARG A 323 3.55 -1.86 -32.21
CA ARG A 323 3.51 -1.69 -33.68
C ARG A 323 3.08 -0.25 -33.91
N ALA A 324 4.03 0.59 -34.27
CA ALA A 324 3.74 1.90 -34.79
C ALA A 324 2.75 1.71 -35.96
N ALA A 325 1.62 2.36 -35.87
CA ALA A 325 0.66 2.39 -36.97
C ALA A 325 1.39 2.85 -38.24
N PRO A 326 1.14 2.22 -39.38
CA PRO A 326 1.80 2.62 -40.64
C PRO A 326 1.46 4.08 -40.91
N ARG A 327 2.49 4.91 -41.05
CA ARG A 327 2.34 6.31 -41.50
C ARG A 327 1.63 6.28 -42.86
N SER A 328 0.43 6.87 -42.89
CA SER A 328 -0.26 7.12 -44.17
C SER A 328 0.60 8.10 -44.97
N THR A 329 1.25 7.61 -46.00
CA THR A 329 1.86 8.44 -47.03
C THR A 329 0.75 9.12 -47.83
N LYS A 330 0.43 10.37 -47.50
CA LYS A 330 -0.35 11.23 -48.36
C LYS A 330 0.47 11.42 -49.65
N ARG A 331 0.04 10.78 -50.74
CA ARG A 331 0.50 11.08 -52.08
C ARG A 331 0.05 12.52 -52.41
N SER A 332 1.00 13.42 -52.55
CA SER A 332 0.79 14.72 -53.16
C SER A 332 0.56 14.53 -54.64
N THR A 333 -0.67 14.64 -55.09
CA THR A 333 -0.97 14.82 -56.52
C THR A 333 -0.60 16.24 -56.90
N GLY A 334 0.55 16.40 -57.56
CA GLY A 334 0.94 17.66 -58.18
C GLY A 334 0.02 17.99 -59.36
N GLY A 335 -0.78 19.03 -59.20
CA GLY A 335 -1.51 19.68 -60.28
C GLY A 335 -0.56 20.49 -61.14
N ARG A 336 -0.36 20.10 -62.36
CA ARG A 336 0.25 20.93 -63.42
C ARG A 336 -0.77 21.98 -63.84
N THR A 337 -0.46 23.22 -63.64
CA THR A 337 -1.10 24.35 -64.34
C THR A 337 -0.25 24.68 -65.55
N THR A 338 -0.81 24.54 -66.76
CA THR A 338 -0.32 25.13 -67.95
C THR A 338 -0.91 26.52 -68.17
N PRO A 339 -0.20 27.49 -68.77
CA PRO A 339 -0.66 28.87 -68.87
C PRO A 339 -1.45 29.07 -70.20
N ARG A 340 -2.46 29.90 -70.10
CA ARG A 340 -2.89 30.88 -71.12
C ARG A 340 -3.58 32.05 -70.45
#